data_83330018cafd576365ecdef16f5bcee3
#
_entry.id   83330018cafd576365ecdef16f5bcee3
#
_cell.length_a   1.000
_cell.length_b   1.000
_cell.length_c   1.000
_cell.angle_alpha   90.00
_cell.angle_beta   90.00
_cell.angle_gamma   90.00
#
_symmetry.space_group_name_H-M   'P 1'
#
loop_
_entity.id
_entity.type
_entity.pdbx_description
1 polymer ?
#
loop_
_entity_poly.entity_id
_entity_poly.type
_entity_poly.pdbx_seq_one_letter_code
_entity_poly.pdbx_strand_id
1 'polypeptide(L)'
;MKTIRYPLSKKVLKMKNKVSLIIAVYKRVDFLELIFKSLENQTFRDFQVIIAEDDCSPMVKHFLEEKERNFPFEIKHISQEDNGFRKNILLNKAMRVADGEYLIFIDGDCILDKNFVEDHVKNAKPNVCLFGRRVMLDPKTSERLVKTKDFKYLSFMKLLFTKTGHLESAIRFPFFISWRKTGVLGCNFSVFKEKMIEINGFDEDFTRPLFGEDTDIERRLTLIGVKLQCSKFQTIQYHLHHPTKDRDEDWKISGELYERKVKEGKSVCDNGYIKR
;
A
#
# COMPACT_ATOMS: atom_id res chain seq x y z
N MET A 1 15.19 -14.05 -36.17
CA MET A 1 14.45 -13.63 -34.97
C MET A 1 14.51 -12.10 -34.89
N LYS A 2 13.42 -11.40 -35.19
CA LYS A 2 13.36 -9.94 -35.09
C LYS A 2 12.98 -9.58 -33.67
N THR A 3 13.88 -8.93 -32.95
CA THR A 3 13.64 -8.39 -31.59
C THR A 3 12.70 -7.20 -31.73
N ILE A 4 11.46 -7.35 -31.33
CA ILE A 4 10.49 -6.25 -31.26
C ILE A 4 10.86 -5.39 -30.04
N ARG A 5 11.56 -4.28 -30.28
CA ARG A 5 11.72 -3.21 -29.28
C ARG A 5 10.43 -2.38 -29.27
N TYR A 6 9.63 -2.52 -28.23
CA TYR A 6 8.56 -1.56 -27.98
C TYR A 6 9.18 -0.23 -27.56
N PRO A 7 8.88 0.88 -28.22
CA PRO A 7 9.34 2.18 -27.76
C PRO A 7 8.62 2.51 -26.43
N LEU A 8 9.39 2.70 -25.38
CA LEU A 8 8.91 3.29 -24.12
C LEU A 8 8.23 4.62 -24.48
N SER A 9 6.93 4.72 -24.25
CA SER A 9 6.18 5.91 -24.63
C SER A 9 6.74 7.13 -23.86
N LYS A 10 7.16 8.16 -24.61
CA LYS A 10 7.65 9.45 -24.07
C LYS A 10 6.70 10.14 -23.08
N LYS A 11 5.52 9.60 -22.84
CA LYS A 11 4.50 10.12 -21.92
C LYS A 11 4.79 9.85 -20.44
N VAL A 12 5.63 8.85 -20.12
CA VAL A 12 6.05 8.52 -18.75
C VAL A 12 7.02 9.58 -18.18
N LEU A 13 7.73 10.31 -19.02
CA LEU A 13 8.77 11.29 -18.65
C LEU A 13 8.27 12.68 -18.22
N LYS A 14 6.96 12.90 -18.11
CA LYS A 14 6.38 14.21 -17.77
C LYS A 14 5.52 14.25 -16.51
N MET A 15 5.66 13.24 -15.63
CA MET A 15 4.96 13.19 -14.33
C MET A 15 5.80 13.93 -13.26
N LYS A 16 6.02 15.22 -13.41
CA LYS A 16 6.64 16.04 -12.38
C LYS A 16 5.60 16.30 -11.29
N ASN A 17 5.87 15.86 -10.06
CA ASN A 17 5.01 15.99 -8.86
C ASN A 17 3.66 15.25 -8.93
N LYS A 18 3.64 13.97 -9.36
CA LYS A 18 2.36 13.29 -9.62
C LYS A 18 2.17 11.96 -8.88
N VAL A 19 2.99 11.66 -7.91
CA VAL A 19 2.90 10.41 -7.14
C VAL A 19 2.73 10.72 -5.66
N SER A 20 1.71 10.13 -5.03
CA SER A 20 1.53 10.17 -3.58
C SER A 20 1.59 8.75 -3.03
N LEU A 21 2.55 8.48 -2.14
CA LEU A 21 2.63 7.26 -1.36
C LEU A 21 1.86 7.47 -0.05
N ILE A 22 0.77 6.74 0.14
CA ILE A 22 -0.09 6.80 1.32
C ILE A 22 0.22 5.62 2.21
N ILE A 23 0.56 5.90 3.47
CA ILE A 23 0.96 4.91 4.47
C ILE A 23 -0.07 4.92 5.60
N ALA A 24 -0.84 3.84 5.75
CA ALA A 24 -1.78 3.67 6.85
C ALA A 24 -1.04 3.23 8.11
N VAL A 25 -1.01 4.06 9.15
CA VAL A 25 -0.25 3.83 10.39
C VAL A 25 -1.19 3.67 11.58
N TYR A 26 -0.85 2.73 12.48
CA TYR A 26 -1.52 2.55 13.76
C TYR A 26 -0.50 2.15 14.83
N LYS A 27 -0.26 3.01 15.81
CA LYS A 27 0.51 2.78 17.07
C LYS A 27 1.99 2.37 16.97
N ARG A 28 2.55 2.05 15.81
CA ARG A 28 3.86 1.43 15.66
C ARG A 28 4.92 2.39 15.08
N VAL A 29 5.42 3.31 15.94
CA VAL A 29 6.50 4.24 15.56
C VAL A 29 7.79 3.50 15.19
N ASP A 30 8.11 2.41 15.86
CA ASP A 30 9.28 1.57 15.58
C ASP A 30 9.23 0.95 14.17
N PHE A 31 8.04 0.60 13.69
CA PHE A 31 7.85 0.14 12.31
C PHE A 31 7.92 1.30 11.32
N LEU A 32 7.29 2.43 11.67
CA LEU A 32 7.33 3.64 10.85
C LEU A 32 8.78 4.10 10.61
N GLU A 33 9.65 4.00 11.62
CA GLU A 33 11.07 4.33 11.50
C GLU A 33 11.79 3.46 10.45
N LEU A 34 11.47 2.15 10.40
CA LEU A 34 12.01 1.25 9.37
C LEU A 34 11.48 1.60 7.98
N ILE A 35 10.20 1.96 7.88
CA ILE A 35 9.60 2.40 6.62
C ILE A 35 10.30 3.66 6.12
N PHE A 36 10.48 4.68 6.96
CA PHE A 36 11.19 5.91 6.61
C PHE A 36 12.61 5.63 6.09
N LYS A 37 13.35 4.74 6.78
CA LYS A 37 14.65 4.29 6.31
C LYS A 37 14.59 3.60 4.94
N SER A 38 13.53 2.85 4.64
CA SER A 38 13.35 2.23 3.32
C SER A 38 13.00 3.28 2.25
N LEU A 39 12.28 4.34 2.60
CA LEU A 39 11.97 5.46 1.73
C LEU A 39 13.22 6.26 1.36
N GLU A 40 14.12 6.50 2.30
CA GLU A 40 15.42 7.16 2.06
C GLU A 40 16.25 6.44 0.98
N ASN A 41 16.04 5.13 0.82
CA ASN A 41 16.75 4.29 -0.15
C ASN A 41 16.03 4.13 -1.50
N GLN A 42 14.85 4.75 -1.71
CA GLN A 42 14.12 4.59 -2.98
C GLN A 42 14.91 5.15 -4.16
N THR A 43 14.88 4.44 -5.29
CA THR A 43 15.52 4.87 -6.55
C THR A 43 14.73 5.98 -7.25
N PHE A 44 13.41 5.97 -7.15
CA PHE A 44 12.54 7.04 -7.61
C PHE A 44 12.42 8.10 -6.51
N ARG A 45 12.54 9.40 -6.85
CA ARG A 45 12.63 10.50 -5.87
C ARG A 45 11.51 11.54 -5.99
N ASP A 46 10.71 11.49 -7.03
CA ASP A 46 9.69 12.52 -7.30
C ASP A 46 8.31 12.05 -6.80
N PHE A 47 8.16 11.94 -5.47
CA PHE A 47 6.90 11.60 -4.83
C PHE A 47 6.77 12.26 -3.45
N GLN A 48 5.54 12.48 -3.02
CA GLN A 48 5.23 12.89 -1.65
C GLN A 48 4.82 11.69 -0.80
N VAL A 49 5.01 11.81 0.51
CA VAL A 49 4.60 10.81 1.50
C VAL A 49 3.43 11.35 2.30
N ILE A 50 2.36 10.57 2.41
CA ILE A 50 1.21 10.91 3.26
C ILE A 50 1.10 9.87 4.35
N ILE A 51 1.32 10.30 5.58
CA ILE A 51 1.12 9.49 6.77
C ILE A 51 -0.33 9.63 7.21
N ALA A 52 -1.05 8.52 7.12
CA ALA A 52 -2.44 8.39 7.52
C ALA A 52 -2.50 7.60 8.83
N GLU A 53 -2.68 8.30 9.96
CA GLU A 53 -2.55 7.75 11.30
C GLU A 53 -3.93 7.58 11.97
N ASP A 54 -4.26 6.35 12.39
CA ASP A 54 -5.57 5.97 12.96
C ASP A 54 -5.57 5.95 14.50
N ASP A 55 -4.73 6.75 15.16
CA ASP A 55 -4.68 6.81 16.63
C ASP A 55 -4.26 8.15 17.26
N CYS A 56 -3.88 9.12 16.44
CA CYS A 56 -3.45 10.45 16.92
C CYS A 56 -2.37 10.40 18.02
N SER A 57 -1.32 9.60 17.81
CA SER A 57 -0.27 9.35 18.78
C SER A 57 0.70 10.53 18.91
N PRO A 58 0.96 11.06 20.11
CA PRO A 58 2.02 12.04 20.32
C PRO A 58 3.40 11.55 19.87
N MET A 59 3.64 10.23 19.93
CA MET A 59 4.91 9.62 19.50
C MET A 59 5.09 9.68 17.99
N VAL A 60 4.04 9.39 17.20
CA VAL A 60 4.07 9.52 15.74
C VAL A 60 4.29 10.98 15.36
N LYS A 61 3.54 11.90 15.98
CA LYS A 61 3.69 13.33 15.73
C LYS A 61 5.12 13.80 15.98
N HIS A 62 5.68 13.49 17.15
CA HIS A 62 7.05 13.86 17.51
C HIS A 62 8.08 13.29 16.51
N PHE A 63 7.96 12.01 16.17
CA PHE A 63 8.82 11.36 15.18
C PHE A 63 8.77 12.08 13.82
N LEU A 64 7.59 12.47 13.35
CA LEU A 64 7.43 13.16 12.08
C LEU A 64 8.03 14.57 12.12
N GLU A 65 7.85 15.32 13.21
CA GLU A 65 8.45 16.65 13.41
C GLU A 65 10.00 16.60 13.36
N GLU A 66 10.61 15.52 13.90
CA GLU A 66 12.05 15.32 13.81
C GLU A 66 12.50 14.98 12.37
N LYS A 67 11.72 14.15 11.69
CA LYS A 67 12.03 13.70 10.32
C LYS A 67 11.83 14.80 9.28
N GLU A 68 10.81 15.62 9.40
CA GLU A 68 10.46 16.66 8.43
C GLU A 68 11.65 17.59 8.09
N ARG A 69 12.54 17.82 9.05
CA ARG A 69 13.72 18.70 8.89
C ARG A 69 14.76 18.19 7.91
N ASN A 70 14.91 16.86 7.78
CA ASN A 70 16.01 16.23 7.05
C ASN A 70 15.56 15.15 6.07
N PHE A 71 14.26 14.91 5.93
CA PHE A 71 13.75 13.87 5.05
C PHE A 71 13.71 14.37 3.61
N PRO A 72 14.11 13.56 2.63
CA PRO A 72 14.26 14.01 1.24
C PRO A 72 12.93 14.14 0.47
N PHE A 73 11.80 13.89 1.10
CA PHE A 73 10.46 13.94 0.50
C PHE A 73 9.53 14.85 1.29
N GLU A 74 8.57 15.47 0.61
CA GLU A 74 7.47 16.15 1.28
C GLU A 74 6.64 15.16 2.09
N ILE A 75 6.38 15.48 3.36
CA ILE A 75 5.54 14.69 4.25
C ILE A 75 4.26 15.46 4.53
N LYS A 76 3.12 14.82 4.33
CA LYS A 76 1.83 15.28 4.86
C LYS A 76 1.39 14.30 5.95
N HIS A 77 0.98 14.82 7.09
CA HIS A 77 0.45 14.02 8.20
C HIS A 77 -1.01 14.34 8.42
N ILE A 78 -1.82 13.31 8.42
CA ILE A 78 -3.23 13.38 8.82
C ILE A 78 -3.46 12.31 9.87
N SER A 79 -4.22 12.66 10.89
CA SER A 79 -4.57 11.76 12.00
C SER A 79 -6.04 11.85 12.34
N GLN A 80 -6.52 10.90 13.10
CA GLN A 80 -7.84 10.88 13.70
C GLN A 80 -7.77 10.16 15.05
N GLU A 81 -8.69 10.50 15.95
CA GLU A 81 -8.79 9.84 17.25
C GLU A 81 -9.01 8.33 17.10
N ASP A 82 -8.41 7.54 18.01
CA ASP A 82 -8.61 6.10 18.09
C ASP A 82 -10.04 5.78 18.54
N ASN A 83 -10.87 5.40 17.60
CA ASN A 83 -12.26 4.97 17.85
C ASN A 83 -12.56 3.69 17.08
N GLY A 84 -11.74 2.65 17.32
CA GLY A 84 -11.80 1.39 16.59
C GLY A 84 -11.21 1.48 15.18
N PHE A 85 -11.40 0.43 14.38
CA PHE A 85 -10.85 0.35 13.04
C PHE A 85 -11.56 1.29 12.07
N ARG A 86 -10.90 2.38 11.67
CA ARG A 86 -11.44 3.39 10.75
C ARG A 86 -10.47 3.72 9.62
N LYS A 87 -9.67 2.74 9.21
CA LYS A 87 -8.67 2.86 8.14
C LYS A 87 -9.25 3.47 6.86
N ASN A 88 -10.44 3.05 6.43
CA ASN A 88 -11.06 3.54 5.19
C ASN A 88 -11.39 5.03 5.23
N ILE A 89 -11.91 5.52 6.36
CA ILE A 89 -12.15 6.96 6.58
C ILE A 89 -10.84 7.73 6.44
N LEU A 90 -9.80 7.22 7.06
CA LEU A 90 -8.49 7.86 7.04
C LEU A 90 -7.84 7.84 5.65
N LEU A 91 -7.94 6.74 4.92
CA LEU A 91 -7.44 6.63 3.54
C LEU A 91 -8.19 7.60 2.60
N ASN A 92 -9.50 7.78 2.78
CA ASN A 92 -10.26 8.79 2.05
C ASN A 92 -9.81 10.22 2.39
N LYS A 93 -9.51 10.51 3.67
CA LYS A 93 -8.91 11.80 4.08
C LYS A 93 -7.54 11.99 3.42
N ALA A 94 -6.70 10.95 3.41
CA ALA A 94 -5.39 10.97 2.77
C ALA A 94 -5.48 11.27 1.27
N MET A 95 -6.43 10.64 0.58
CA MET A 95 -6.69 10.92 -0.83
C MET A 95 -7.10 12.38 -1.10
N ARG A 96 -7.80 13.06 -0.16
CA ARG A 96 -8.18 14.47 -0.33
C ARG A 96 -6.96 15.40 -0.30
N VAL A 97 -5.98 15.11 0.54
CA VAL A 97 -4.76 15.93 0.68
C VAL A 97 -3.64 15.51 -0.27
N ALA A 98 -3.80 14.40 -1.00
CA ALA A 98 -2.84 13.92 -1.97
C ALA A 98 -2.80 14.83 -3.21
N ASP A 99 -1.62 15.36 -3.55
CA ASP A 99 -1.42 16.16 -4.76
C ASP A 99 -1.15 15.29 -5.99
N GLY A 100 -0.69 14.04 -5.76
CA GLY A 100 -0.37 13.10 -6.82
C GLY A 100 -1.61 12.62 -7.58
N GLU A 101 -1.48 12.52 -8.90
CA GLU A 101 -2.47 11.89 -9.77
C GLU A 101 -2.43 10.35 -9.69
N TYR A 102 -1.29 9.80 -9.27
CA TYR A 102 -1.09 8.37 -9.07
C TYR A 102 -0.86 8.08 -7.60
N LEU A 103 -1.70 7.22 -7.05
CA LEU A 103 -1.71 6.87 -5.64
C LEU A 103 -1.11 5.47 -5.44
N ILE A 104 -0.20 5.34 -4.48
CA ILE A 104 0.37 4.07 -4.03
C ILE A 104 -0.04 3.91 -2.56
N PHE A 105 -0.60 2.77 -2.20
CA PHE A 105 -1.07 2.47 -0.85
C PHE A 105 -0.23 1.36 -0.22
N ILE A 106 0.23 1.59 1.01
CA ILE A 106 0.91 0.61 1.85
C ILE A 106 0.41 0.67 3.28
N ASP A 107 0.65 -0.40 4.04
CA ASP A 107 0.42 -0.43 5.48
C ASP A 107 1.68 -0.02 6.26
N GLY A 108 1.49 0.45 7.49
CA GLY A 108 2.52 0.94 8.39
C GLY A 108 3.41 -0.15 9.02
N ASP A 109 3.38 -1.35 8.48
CA ASP A 109 4.20 -2.51 8.86
C ASP A 109 4.97 -3.13 7.68
N CYS A 110 5.08 -2.39 6.57
CA CYS A 110 5.68 -2.88 5.34
C CYS A 110 6.96 -2.12 4.97
N ILE A 111 8.12 -2.75 5.10
CA ILE A 111 9.41 -2.23 4.61
C ILE A 111 9.47 -2.41 3.10
N LEU A 112 9.87 -1.37 2.37
CA LEU A 112 9.90 -1.36 0.92
C LEU A 112 11.27 -1.75 0.35
N ASP A 113 11.30 -2.52 -0.74
CA ASP A 113 12.51 -2.64 -1.56
C ASP A 113 12.85 -1.28 -2.19
N LYS A 114 14.12 -1.05 -2.46
CA LYS A 114 14.62 0.22 -3.02
C LYS A 114 13.99 0.62 -4.36
N ASN A 115 13.46 -0.33 -5.10
CA ASN A 115 12.82 -0.10 -6.41
C ASN A 115 11.28 -0.05 -6.32
N PHE A 116 10.70 -0.15 -5.13
CA PHE A 116 9.26 -0.31 -4.95
C PHE A 116 8.45 0.81 -5.62
N VAL A 117 8.75 2.08 -5.31
CA VAL A 117 8.03 3.22 -5.89
C VAL A 117 8.30 3.32 -7.39
N GLU A 118 9.55 3.13 -7.82
CA GLU A 118 9.93 3.15 -9.24
C GLU A 118 9.17 2.10 -10.05
N ASP A 119 9.01 0.89 -9.51
CA ASP A 119 8.30 -0.19 -10.20
C ASP A 119 6.80 0.06 -10.31
N HIS A 120 6.19 0.67 -9.29
CA HIS A 120 4.80 1.14 -9.40
C HIS A 120 4.66 2.21 -10.49
N VAL A 121 5.55 3.19 -10.53
CA VAL A 121 5.53 4.29 -11.50
C VAL A 121 5.80 3.80 -12.93
N LYS A 122 6.80 2.93 -13.13
CA LYS A 122 7.12 2.37 -14.45
C LYS A 122 5.99 1.55 -15.07
N ASN A 123 5.19 0.91 -14.22
CA ASN A 123 4.06 0.08 -14.66
C ASN A 123 2.72 0.82 -14.61
N ALA A 124 2.69 2.10 -14.19
CA ALA A 124 1.48 2.89 -14.16
C ALA A 124 0.87 3.05 -15.56
N LYS A 125 -0.41 2.72 -15.69
CA LYS A 125 -1.19 2.84 -16.93
C LYS A 125 -2.58 3.35 -16.61
N PRO A 126 -3.18 4.20 -17.45
CA PRO A 126 -4.60 4.53 -17.33
C PRO A 126 -5.44 3.25 -17.29
N ASN A 127 -6.47 3.22 -16.49
CA ASN A 127 -7.38 2.07 -16.34
C ASN A 127 -6.70 0.75 -15.90
N VAL A 128 -5.57 0.84 -15.17
CA VAL A 128 -4.92 -0.31 -14.55
C VAL A 128 -4.73 -0.04 -13.06
N CYS A 129 -5.19 -0.96 -12.23
CA CYS A 129 -4.80 -1.07 -10.84
C CYS A 129 -3.65 -2.08 -10.76
N LEU A 130 -2.49 -1.60 -10.34
CA LEU A 130 -1.32 -2.44 -10.11
C LEU A 130 -1.35 -2.92 -8.67
N PHE A 131 -1.10 -4.21 -8.41
CA PHE A 131 -1.00 -4.74 -7.07
C PHE A 131 0.15 -5.72 -6.93
N GLY A 132 0.81 -5.67 -5.78
CA GLY A 132 1.92 -6.54 -5.45
C GLY A 132 1.58 -7.63 -4.45
N ARG A 133 2.63 -8.22 -3.90
CA ARG A 133 2.59 -9.20 -2.81
C ARG A 133 3.51 -8.74 -1.69
N ARG A 134 3.52 -9.48 -0.60
CA ARG A 134 4.38 -9.21 0.54
C ARG A 134 5.12 -10.46 0.98
N VAL A 135 6.35 -10.28 1.41
CA VAL A 135 7.14 -11.29 2.12
C VAL A 135 6.75 -11.22 3.59
N MET A 136 6.37 -12.33 4.19
CA MET A 136 5.93 -12.38 5.59
C MET A 136 7.12 -12.69 6.50
N LEU A 137 7.72 -11.67 7.10
CA LEU A 137 8.87 -11.85 7.97
C LEU A 137 8.49 -12.61 9.25
N ASP A 138 9.36 -13.49 9.69
CA ASP A 138 9.21 -14.18 10.97
C ASP A 138 9.50 -13.25 12.17
N PRO A 139 9.06 -13.61 13.40
CA PRO A 139 9.23 -12.77 14.59
C PRO A 139 10.69 -12.37 14.86
N LYS A 140 11.61 -13.33 14.76
CA LYS A 140 13.04 -13.08 15.09
C LYS A 140 13.69 -12.13 14.10
N THR A 141 13.37 -12.27 12.81
CA THR A 141 13.85 -11.35 11.76
C THR A 141 13.27 -9.96 11.97
N SER A 142 11.98 -9.84 12.27
CA SER A 142 11.32 -8.55 12.53
C SER A 142 11.91 -7.84 13.76
N GLU A 143 12.07 -8.54 14.89
CA GLU A 143 12.71 -8.00 16.10
C GLU A 143 14.14 -7.53 15.82
N ARG A 144 14.90 -8.32 15.05
CA ARG A 144 16.27 -7.94 14.68
C ARG A 144 16.30 -6.67 13.84
N LEU A 145 15.39 -6.54 12.86
CA LEU A 145 15.29 -5.33 12.04
C LEU A 145 14.93 -4.11 12.88
N VAL A 146 13.96 -4.23 13.79
CA VAL A 146 13.59 -3.14 14.71
C VAL A 146 14.77 -2.72 15.56
N LYS A 147 15.55 -3.68 16.10
CA LYS A 147 16.70 -3.40 16.97
C LYS A 147 17.91 -2.81 16.23
N THR A 148 18.24 -3.38 15.05
CA THR A 148 19.49 -3.03 14.34
C THR A 148 19.29 -2.02 13.22
N LYS A 149 18.07 -1.92 12.69
CA LYS A 149 17.73 -1.14 11.49
C LYS A 149 18.61 -1.48 10.28
N ASP A 150 19.17 -2.70 10.23
CA ASP A 150 20.07 -3.16 9.18
C ASP A 150 19.33 -4.02 8.14
N PHE A 151 19.05 -3.46 6.98
CA PHE A 151 18.37 -4.14 5.89
C PHE A 151 19.18 -5.25 5.20
N LYS A 152 20.44 -5.46 5.59
CA LYS A 152 21.20 -6.66 5.16
C LYS A 152 20.52 -7.97 5.58
N TYR A 153 19.66 -7.92 6.61
CA TYR A 153 18.85 -9.07 7.02
C TYR A 153 17.71 -9.41 6.08
N LEU A 154 17.32 -8.49 5.17
CA LEU A 154 16.31 -8.71 4.13
C LEU A 154 16.87 -9.38 2.86
N SER A 155 18.18 -9.70 2.81
CA SER A 155 18.74 -10.40 1.66
C SER A 155 18.11 -11.79 1.51
N PHE A 156 17.75 -12.18 0.28
CA PHE A 156 17.11 -13.46 -0.03
C PHE A 156 17.85 -14.65 0.59
N MET A 157 19.18 -14.67 0.48
CA MET A 157 20.01 -15.75 1.05
C MET A 157 19.89 -15.87 2.58
N LYS A 158 19.73 -14.77 3.30
CA LYS A 158 19.53 -14.81 4.76
C LYS A 158 18.11 -15.24 5.11
N LEU A 159 17.11 -14.78 4.37
CA LEU A 159 15.72 -15.14 4.60
C LEU A 159 15.44 -16.62 4.32
N LEU A 160 16.20 -17.28 3.42
CA LEU A 160 16.11 -18.73 3.19
C LEU A 160 16.31 -19.57 4.46
N PHE A 161 17.08 -19.09 5.43
CA PHE A 161 17.38 -19.78 6.68
C PHE A 161 16.50 -19.33 7.85
N THR A 162 15.39 -18.65 7.57
CA THR A 162 14.43 -18.16 8.56
C THR A 162 13.06 -18.83 8.35
N LYS A 163 12.10 -18.54 9.22
CA LYS A 163 10.70 -18.96 9.06
C LYS A 163 9.86 -17.95 8.28
N THR A 164 10.50 -17.13 7.45
CA THR A 164 9.84 -16.15 6.58
C THR A 164 8.93 -16.84 5.58
N GLY A 165 7.67 -16.40 5.54
CA GLY A 165 6.66 -16.88 4.59
C GLY A 165 6.68 -16.11 3.27
N HIS A 166 6.14 -16.72 2.21
CA HIS A 166 6.03 -16.12 0.86
C HIS A 166 7.36 -15.59 0.30
N LEU A 167 8.45 -16.33 0.57
CA LEU A 167 9.81 -15.91 0.19
C LEU A 167 9.98 -15.71 -1.31
N GLU A 168 9.21 -16.42 -2.13
CA GLU A 168 9.17 -16.22 -3.59
C GLU A 168 8.77 -14.79 -3.99
N SER A 169 8.12 -14.05 -3.09
CA SER A 169 7.77 -12.64 -3.30
C SER A 169 8.95 -11.68 -3.10
N ALA A 170 10.08 -12.17 -2.57
CA ALA A 170 11.34 -11.41 -2.48
C ALA A 170 12.18 -11.49 -3.77
N ILE A 171 11.79 -12.34 -4.72
CA ILE A 171 12.54 -12.51 -5.97
C ILE A 171 12.18 -11.36 -6.91
N ARG A 172 13.21 -10.60 -7.35
CA ARG A 172 13.01 -9.52 -8.32
C ARG A 172 13.16 -10.02 -9.74
N PHE A 173 12.12 -9.82 -10.54
CA PHE A 173 12.10 -10.14 -11.98
C PHE A 173 11.45 -8.98 -12.76
N PRO A 174 12.18 -7.90 -13.06
CA PRO A 174 11.61 -6.62 -13.50
C PRO A 174 10.95 -6.65 -14.88
N PHE A 175 11.15 -7.71 -15.66
CA PHE A 175 10.57 -7.86 -17.00
C PHE A 175 9.36 -8.80 -17.03
N PHE A 176 8.98 -9.36 -15.89
CA PHE A 176 7.90 -10.32 -15.80
C PHE A 176 6.68 -9.75 -15.10
N ILE A 177 5.54 -9.82 -15.75
CA ILE A 177 4.24 -9.50 -15.20
C ILE A 177 3.55 -10.82 -14.86
N SER A 178 3.11 -10.96 -13.62
CA SER A 178 2.39 -12.14 -13.18
C SER A 178 1.04 -12.29 -13.89
N TRP A 179 0.66 -13.51 -14.23
CA TRP A 179 -0.66 -13.81 -14.81
C TRP A 179 -1.82 -13.72 -13.82
N ARG A 180 -1.54 -13.50 -12.54
CA ARG A 180 -2.56 -13.35 -11.51
C ARG A 180 -3.41 -12.09 -11.77
N LYS A 181 -4.74 -12.26 -11.80
CA LYS A 181 -5.68 -11.19 -12.16
C LYS A 181 -6.58 -10.73 -10.99
N THR A 182 -6.37 -11.29 -9.80
CA THR A 182 -7.20 -11.01 -8.61
C THR A 182 -6.37 -11.02 -7.34
N GLY A 183 -6.89 -10.46 -6.29
CA GLY A 183 -6.32 -10.47 -4.94
C GLY A 183 -5.46 -9.23 -4.70
N VAL A 184 -6.03 -8.06 -4.93
CA VAL A 184 -5.49 -6.79 -4.44
C VAL A 184 -5.27 -6.90 -2.93
N LEU A 185 -4.17 -6.37 -2.45
CA LEU A 185 -3.85 -6.25 -1.02
C LEU A 185 -3.78 -4.77 -0.67
N GLY A 186 -4.52 -4.33 0.33
CA GLY A 186 -4.55 -2.95 0.80
C GLY A 186 -3.18 -2.38 1.13
N CYS A 187 -2.22 -3.26 1.45
CA CYS A 187 -0.84 -2.89 1.75
C CYS A 187 0.08 -2.77 0.52
N ASN A 188 -0.35 -3.12 -0.69
CA ASN A 188 0.51 -3.08 -1.89
C ASN A 188 -0.32 -2.95 -3.16
N PHE A 189 -0.85 -1.77 -3.41
CA PHE A 189 -1.48 -1.49 -4.68
C PHE A 189 -1.34 -0.02 -5.08
N SER A 190 -1.56 0.25 -6.35
CA SER A 190 -1.55 1.60 -6.88
C SER A 190 -2.50 1.76 -8.05
N VAL A 191 -3.02 2.96 -8.19
CA VAL A 191 -4.01 3.30 -9.21
C VAL A 191 -4.06 4.82 -9.41
N PHE A 192 -4.54 5.30 -10.54
CA PHE A 192 -4.79 6.71 -10.72
C PHE A 192 -5.90 7.22 -9.80
N LYS A 193 -5.67 8.38 -9.18
CA LYS A 193 -6.59 9.01 -8.22
C LYS A 193 -7.99 9.19 -8.78
N GLU A 194 -8.11 9.53 -10.07
CA GLU A 194 -9.39 9.66 -10.76
C GLU A 194 -10.24 8.38 -10.67
N LYS A 195 -9.61 7.18 -10.76
CA LYS A 195 -10.33 5.90 -10.68
C LYS A 195 -10.82 5.61 -9.27
N MET A 196 -10.07 6.02 -8.26
CA MET A 196 -10.55 5.95 -6.87
C MET A 196 -11.71 6.91 -6.63
N ILE A 197 -11.66 8.12 -7.18
CA ILE A 197 -12.76 9.09 -7.09
C ILE A 197 -13.99 8.58 -7.84
N GLU A 198 -13.84 7.96 -9.01
CA GLU A 198 -14.91 7.40 -9.82
C GLU A 198 -15.73 6.35 -9.05
N ILE A 199 -15.08 5.53 -8.21
CA ILE A 199 -15.74 4.56 -7.34
C ILE A 199 -16.14 5.12 -5.97
N ASN A 200 -15.95 6.41 -5.72
CA ASN A 200 -16.14 7.10 -4.44
C ASN A 200 -15.18 6.68 -3.33
N GLY A 201 -13.94 6.30 -3.68
CA GLY A 201 -12.90 5.96 -2.71
C GLY A 201 -13.12 4.63 -2.00
N PHE A 202 -12.61 4.54 -0.77
CA PHE A 202 -12.83 3.40 0.11
C PHE A 202 -14.24 3.47 0.72
N ASP A 203 -14.92 2.32 0.79
CA ASP A 203 -16.24 2.24 1.45
C ASP A 203 -16.04 2.24 2.97
N GLU A 204 -16.51 3.31 3.62
CA GLU A 204 -16.35 3.54 5.05
C GLU A 204 -17.29 2.70 5.93
N ASP A 205 -18.16 1.90 5.32
CA ASP A 205 -18.97 0.92 6.04
C ASP A 205 -18.13 -0.27 6.54
N PHE A 206 -16.95 -0.54 5.91
CA PHE A 206 -16.00 -1.53 6.41
C PHE A 206 -15.25 -1.00 7.63
N THR A 207 -15.76 -1.28 8.81
CA THR A 207 -15.25 -0.83 10.12
C THR A 207 -14.58 -1.94 10.91
N ARG A 208 -14.27 -3.08 10.28
CA ARG A 208 -13.57 -4.21 10.87
C ARG A 208 -12.32 -4.54 10.07
N PRO A 209 -11.22 -4.93 10.75
CA PRO A 209 -10.00 -5.34 10.07
C PRO A 209 -10.13 -6.72 9.41
N LEU A 210 -9.12 -7.12 8.64
CA LEU A 210 -8.85 -8.43 8.04
C LEU A 210 -9.49 -8.71 6.69
N PHE A 211 -10.72 -8.31 6.42
CA PHE A 211 -11.40 -8.68 5.18
C PHE A 211 -12.35 -7.58 4.71
N GLY A 212 -12.45 -7.46 3.42
CA GLY A 212 -13.51 -6.72 2.74
C GLY A 212 -13.06 -5.40 2.11
N GLU A 213 -12.23 -4.59 2.79
CA GLU A 213 -11.88 -3.27 2.27
C GLU A 213 -11.10 -3.30 0.96
N ASP A 214 -10.12 -4.18 0.83
CA ASP A 214 -9.31 -4.32 -0.39
C ASP A 214 -10.02 -5.15 -1.47
N THR A 215 -10.76 -6.17 -1.07
CA THR A 215 -11.59 -6.98 -1.97
C THR A 215 -12.74 -6.17 -2.58
N ASP A 216 -13.31 -5.24 -1.80
CA ASP A 216 -14.35 -4.33 -2.29
C ASP A 216 -13.78 -3.29 -3.28
N ILE A 217 -12.60 -2.72 -3.01
CA ILE A 217 -11.88 -1.87 -3.96
C ILE A 217 -11.62 -2.62 -5.26
N GLU A 218 -11.09 -3.86 -5.19
CA GLU A 218 -10.87 -4.71 -6.36
C GLU A 218 -12.15 -4.88 -7.19
N ARG A 219 -13.25 -5.24 -6.53
CA ARG A 219 -14.55 -5.44 -7.17
C ARG A 219 -15.04 -4.17 -7.85
N ARG A 220 -15.09 -3.04 -7.13
CA ARG A 220 -15.62 -1.79 -7.64
C ARG A 220 -14.79 -1.22 -8.78
N LEU A 221 -13.46 -1.29 -8.71
CA LEU A 221 -12.56 -0.92 -9.81
C LEU A 221 -12.81 -1.79 -11.06
N THR A 222 -13.03 -3.10 -10.86
CA THR A 222 -13.31 -4.03 -11.96
C THR A 222 -14.65 -3.71 -12.63
N LEU A 223 -15.68 -3.34 -11.85
CA LEU A 223 -17.00 -2.96 -12.36
C LEU A 223 -16.98 -1.72 -13.28
N ILE A 224 -16.02 -0.80 -13.07
CA ILE A 224 -15.82 0.37 -13.96
C ILE A 224 -14.80 0.10 -15.09
N GLY A 225 -14.40 -1.17 -15.30
CA GLY A 225 -13.51 -1.57 -16.38
C GLY A 225 -12.03 -1.37 -16.12
N VAL A 226 -11.62 -1.10 -14.89
CA VAL A 226 -10.19 -1.06 -14.51
C VAL A 226 -9.62 -2.47 -14.53
N LYS A 227 -8.50 -2.65 -15.22
CA LYS A 227 -7.79 -3.94 -15.32
C LYS A 227 -6.88 -4.12 -14.11
N LEU A 228 -6.88 -5.31 -13.55
CA LEU A 228 -5.97 -5.68 -12.47
C LEU A 228 -4.69 -6.29 -13.03
N GLN A 229 -3.53 -5.83 -12.55
CA GLN A 229 -2.22 -6.31 -12.98
C GLN A 229 -1.35 -6.62 -11.76
N CYS A 230 -0.95 -7.87 -11.62
CA CYS A 230 -0.10 -8.30 -10.50
C CYS A 230 1.39 -8.07 -10.79
N SER A 231 2.04 -7.28 -9.94
CA SER A 231 3.47 -6.94 -9.98
C SER A 231 4.31 -7.71 -8.95
N LYS A 232 3.91 -8.93 -8.60
CA LYS A 232 4.52 -9.77 -7.54
C LYS A 232 6.06 -9.76 -7.54
N PHE A 233 6.69 -9.75 -8.72
CA PHE A 233 8.15 -9.84 -8.85
C PHE A 233 8.83 -8.48 -9.06
N GLN A 234 8.12 -7.39 -8.83
CA GLN A 234 8.59 -6.02 -9.02
C GLN A 234 8.37 -5.18 -7.76
N THR A 235 7.14 -4.92 -7.37
CA THR A 235 6.80 -4.12 -6.20
C THR A 235 6.99 -4.92 -4.90
N ILE A 236 8.25 -5.17 -4.56
CA ILE A 236 8.63 -6.04 -3.42
C ILE A 236 8.54 -5.26 -2.12
N GLN A 237 7.90 -5.85 -1.13
CA GLN A 237 7.85 -5.36 0.24
C GLN A 237 7.91 -6.49 1.25
N TYR A 238 8.32 -6.14 2.48
CA TYR A 238 8.52 -7.06 3.59
C TYR A 238 7.62 -6.66 4.75
N HIS A 239 6.65 -7.50 5.04
CA HIS A 239 5.71 -7.29 6.14
C HIS A 239 6.35 -7.72 7.46
N LEU A 240 6.47 -6.80 8.39
CA LEU A 240 6.97 -7.02 9.73
C LEU A 240 5.98 -7.86 10.54
N HIS A 241 6.51 -8.82 11.28
CA HIS A 241 5.67 -9.64 12.14
C HIS A 241 5.08 -8.83 13.30
N HIS A 242 3.80 -8.97 13.48
CA HIS A 242 3.09 -8.54 14.67
C HIS A 242 2.07 -9.59 15.09
N PRO A 243 1.76 -9.74 16.41
CA PRO A 243 0.73 -10.66 16.86
C PRO A 243 -0.63 -10.31 16.25
N THR A 244 -1.28 -11.29 15.68
CA THR A 244 -2.68 -11.19 15.24
C THR A 244 -3.57 -11.74 16.35
N LYS A 245 -4.59 -10.97 16.74
CA LYS A 245 -5.64 -11.47 17.61
C LYS A 245 -6.55 -12.41 16.81
N ASP A 246 -7.15 -13.38 17.48
CA ASP A 246 -8.28 -14.09 16.92
C ASP A 246 -9.41 -13.09 16.62
N ARG A 247 -9.92 -13.14 15.41
CA ARG A 247 -10.89 -12.16 14.87
C ARG A 247 -11.93 -12.83 13.98
N ASP A 248 -12.33 -14.04 14.29
CA ASP A 248 -13.32 -14.79 13.51
C ASP A 248 -14.64 -14.01 13.38
N GLU A 249 -15.04 -13.29 14.44
CA GLU A 249 -16.21 -12.43 14.41
C GLU A 249 -16.05 -11.25 13.47
N ASP A 250 -14.89 -10.57 13.47
CA ASP A 250 -14.60 -9.47 12.54
C ASP A 250 -14.63 -9.94 11.10
N TRP A 251 -14.08 -11.14 10.82
CA TRP A 251 -14.13 -11.77 9.51
C TRP A 251 -15.55 -12.05 9.04
N LYS A 252 -16.39 -12.58 9.93
CA LYS A 252 -17.80 -12.89 9.63
C LYS A 252 -18.58 -11.62 9.31
N ILE A 253 -18.48 -10.58 10.16
CA ILE A 253 -19.17 -9.30 9.98
C ILE A 253 -18.78 -8.64 8.65
N SER A 254 -17.48 -8.59 8.36
CA SER A 254 -16.98 -8.03 7.09
C SER A 254 -17.40 -8.85 5.88
N GLY A 255 -17.46 -10.19 6.02
CA GLY A 255 -17.91 -11.10 4.98
C GLY A 255 -19.39 -10.89 4.63
N GLU A 256 -20.26 -10.81 5.63
CA GLU A 256 -21.69 -10.54 5.45
C GLU A 256 -21.93 -9.17 4.79
N LEU A 257 -21.17 -8.15 5.20
CA LEU A 257 -21.20 -6.83 4.58
C LEU A 257 -20.78 -6.91 3.11
N TYR A 258 -19.65 -7.56 2.83
CA TYR A 258 -19.15 -7.72 1.47
C TYR A 258 -20.16 -8.42 0.55
N GLU A 259 -20.75 -9.54 1.00
CA GLU A 259 -21.79 -10.23 0.25
C GLU A 259 -23.00 -9.36 -0.07
N ARG A 260 -23.44 -8.52 0.88
CA ARG A 260 -24.50 -7.54 0.67
C ARG A 260 -24.11 -6.54 -0.43
N LYS A 261 -22.89 -5.95 -0.36
CA LYS A 261 -22.38 -5.01 -1.37
C LYS A 261 -22.23 -5.66 -2.75
N VAL A 262 -21.90 -6.95 -2.81
CA VAL A 262 -21.87 -7.71 -4.07
C VAL A 262 -23.29 -7.84 -4.66
N LYS A 263 -24.28 -8.17 -3.85
CA LYS A 263 -25.70 -8.28 -4.29
C LYS A 263 -26.27 -6.94 -4.78
N GLU A 264 -25.85 -5.83 -4.17
CA GLU A 264 -26.22 -4.48 -4.62
C GLU A 264 -25.67 -4.15 -6.01
N GLY A 265 -24.58 -4.77 -6.43
CA GLY A 265 -23.98 -4.60 -7.76
C GLY A 265 -23.42 -3.20 -8.05
N LYS A 266 -23.35 -2.31 -7.07
CA LYS A 266 -22.87 -0.93 -7.22
C LYS A 266 -21.35 -0.88 -7.38
N SER A 267 -20.85 -0.09 -8.32
CA SER A 267 -19.44 0.28 -8.43
C SER A 267 -19.08 1.48 -7.56
N VAL A 268 -20.05 2.27 -7.15
CA VAL A 268 -19.87 3.49 -6.33
C VAL A 268 -20.48 3.24 -4.97
N CYS A 269 -19.68 3.36 -3.90
CA CYS A 269 -20.20 3.25 -2.54
C CYS A 269 -20.94 4.53 -2.12
N ASP A 270 -21.95 4.38 -1.27
CA ASP A 270 -22.73 5.51 -0.77
C ASP A 270 -21.95 6.29 0.32
N ASN A 271 -21.19 5.57 1.15
CA ASN A 271 -20.41 6.10 2.26
C ASN A 271 -18.91 6.02 1.96
N GLY A 272 -18.34 7.03 1.27
CA GLY A 272 -16.96 7.00 0.84
C GLY A 272 -16.27 8.36 0.82
N TYR A 273 -15.52 8.61 -0.23
CA TYR A 273 -14.77 9.85 -0.45
C TYR A 273 -15.67 11.09 -0.41
N ILE A 274 -16.87 11.00 -0.96
CA ILE A 274 -17.95 11.98 -0.83
C ILE A 274 -19.11 11.28 -0.12
N LYS A 275 -19.65 11.90 0.92
CA LYS A 275 -20.88 11.43 1.59
C LYS A 275 -22.08 11.72 0.71
N ARG A 276 -22.89 10.71 0.43
CA ARG A 276 -24.08 10.80 -0.42
C ARG A 276 -25.35 10.51 0.37
#